data_d829c3c0b31a160916c331a6bacc4cb1
#
_entry.id   d829c3c0b31a160916c331a6bacc4cb1
#
_cell.length_a   1.000
_cell.length_b   1.000
_cell.length_c   1.000
_cell.angle_alpha   90.00
_cell.angle_beta   90.00
_cell.angle_gamma   90.00
#
_symmetry.space_group_name_H-M   'P 1'
#
loop_
_entity.id
_entity.type
_entity.pdbx_description
1 polymer ?
#
loop_
_entity_poly.entity_id
_entity_poly.type
_entity_poly.pdbx_seq_one_letter_code
_entity_poly.pdbx_strand_id
1 'polypeptide(L)'
;KGVMEFLLANHPLDCPVCDQGGECDLQDQSMFYGIDKSRFKENKRAVPDKNMGPLIKTQMTRCIHCTRCVRFATEVAGVPELGAIGRGEDMQITTYLEQSIKSELSGNVIDLCPVGALTSKPYVFEARPWELKKTETVDVMDAVGSNIRVDTYDWEVKRILPIINEDINEEWISDKTRYSCDGLLKQRLDVPYIKKDNKLQKSSWDEAISLLVNKIKSINSNEIGGHIGDMVNLENALSFKKFFKVLNCNNLEFRERKFYINSSEKSNYIFNTSIKGIEESDLILLIGTNPRHEATMVNARIRKAFAQKKIPIFSIGNPGNLTYDYTILGNNSEDIKKILNKEVEFYKKLLSAKKPIIIIGESALGLKSGKYIFEEIKNFLKKNNFITKDWNALNFLPQNASTVGLIDLKILSEENEKNYSFFEKLNNNEFKLLYLLGSDNLNLKKTNEFIIYQGSHGDRGAEIADIILPSPAYTEQNGIFINLEGRPQECVAGSYPTGEAKEDWLIFNLIHQKLKNKKLFSNFKSLRENSLAEIKNFNGMNNLPKKEKGKKMSFKNEFQKEKIEIREIDYYFSNAISRASKTMSDCRSIQKNKLLEGTNY
;
A
#
# COMPACT_ATOMS: atom_id res chain seq x y z
N LYS A 1 -18.87 33.82 -21.72
CA LYS A 1 -19.12 34.77 -20.63
C LYS A 1 -20.41 34.46 -19.87
N GLY A 2 -21.57 34.33 -20.52
CA GLY A 2 -22.87 34.09 -19.85
C GLY A 2 -22.88 32.85 -18.96
N VAL A 3 -22.21 31.75 -19.35
CA VAL A 3 -22.05 30.53 -18.50
C VAL A 3 -21.25 30.86 -17.24
N MET A 4 -20.17 31.64 -17.35
CA MET A 4 -19.38 32.06 -16.19
C MET A 4 -20.20 32.94 -15.24
N GLU A 5 -20.95 33.91 -15.77
CA GLU A 5 -21.85 34.77 -14.96
C GLU A 5 -22.88 33.89 -14.22
N PHE A 6 -23.44 32.90 -14.89
CA PHE A 6 -24.40 31.97 -14.29
C PHE A 6 -23.76 31.14 -13.14
N LEU A 7 -22.58 30.58 -13.35
CA LEU A 7 -21.86 29.84 -12.31
C LEU A 7 -21.47 30.72 -11.13
N LEU A 8 -21.14 32.00 -11.37
CA LEU A 8 -20.72 32.95 -10.34
C LEU A 8 -21.88 33.66 -9.64
N ALA A 9 -23.12 33.59 -10.18
CA ALA A 9 -24.27 34.29 -9.64
C ALA A 9 -24.47 34.01 -8.15
N ASN A 10 -24.51 32.73 -7.74
CA ASN A 10 -24.66 32.30 -6.36
C ASN A 10 -23.32 31.94 -5.67
N HIS A 11 -22.20 31.97 -6.38
CA HIS A 11 -20.91 31.64 -5.79
C HIS A 11 -20.44 32.75 -4.82
N PRO A 12 -20.04 32.41 -3.57
CA PRO A 12 -19.61 33.38 -2.58
C PRO A 12 -18.25 33.98 -2.94
N LEU A 13 -17.96 35.19 -2.44
CA LEU A 13 -16.67 35.89 -2.63
C LEU A 13 -15.64 35.43 -1.60
N ASP A 14 -15.42 34.12 -1.50
CA ASP A 14 -14.63 33.46 -0.45
C ASP A 14 -13.18 33.17 -0.87
N CYS A 15 -12.73 33.54 -2.07
CA CYS A 15 -11.41 33.15 -2.56
C CYS A 15 -10.26 33.39 -1.57
N PRO A 16 -10.22 34.50 -0.80
CA PRO A 16 -9.16 34.72 0.19
C PRO A 16 -9.15 33.73 1.36
N VAL A 17 -10.32 33.17 1.72
CA VAL A 17 -10.50 32.22 2.81
C VAL A 17 -10.85 30.81 2.32
N CYS A 18 -10.76 30.56 1.01
CA CYS A 18 -11.06 29.29 0.39
C CYS A 18 -9.78 28.48 0.23
N ASP A 19 -9.74 27.23 0.74
CA ASP A 19 -8.59 26.34 0.60
C ASP A 19 -8.28 25.94 -0.86
N GLN A 20 -9.27 26.06 -1.77
CA GLN A 20 -9.09 25.85 -3.21
C GLN A 20 -8.44 27.04 -3.93
N GLY A 21 -8.25 28.18 -3.26
CA GLY A 21 -7.66 29.39 -3.86
C GLY A 21 -6.26 29.14 -4.43
N GLY A 22 -6.06 29.42 -5.72
CA GLY A 22 -4.82 29.17 -6.47
C GLY A 22 -4.73 27.80 -7.17
N GLU A 23 -5.72 26.92 -6.98
CA GLU A 23 -5.86 25.64 -7.70
C GLU A 23 -7.35 25.36 -8.00
N CYS A 24 -8.13 26.40 -8.30
CA CYS A 24 -9.57 26.32 -8.50
C CYS A 24 -9.94 26.53 -9.97
N ASP A 25 -10.53 25.51 -10.60
CA ASP A 25 -10.97 25.59 -12.01
C ASP A 25 -11.89 26.78 -12.26
N LEU A 26 -12.84 27.06 -11.34
CA LEU A 26 -13.77 28.17 -11.49
C LEU A 26 -13.03 29.53 -11.41
N GLN A 27 -12.04 29.65 -10.53
CA GLN A 27 -11.23 30.88 -10.40
C GLN A 27 -10.42 31.13 -11.69
N ASP A 28 -9.74 30.12 -12.22
CA ASP A 28 -8.93 30.22 -13.43
C ASP A 28 -9.78 30.53 -14.65
N GLN A 29 -10.91 29.86 -14.82
CA GLN A 29 -11.86 30.11 -15.90
C GLN A 29 -12.50 31.52 -15.77
N SER A 30 -12.77 31.98 -14.53
CA SER A 30 -13.29 33.31 -14.27
C SER A 30 -12.26 34.41 -14.63
N MET A 31 -10.99 34.19 -14.32
CA MET A 31 -9.91 35.10 -14.69
C MET A 31 -9.74 35.20 -16.22
N PHE A 32 -9.88 34.09 -16.92
CA PHE A 32 -9.67 34.06 -18.38
C PHE A 32 -10.90 34.57 -19.20
N TYR A 33 -12.12 34.16 -18.83
CA TYR A 33 -13.33 34.43 -19.59
C TYR A 33 -14.27 35.45 -18.94
N GLY A 34 -14.03 35.81 -17.69
CA GLY A 34 -14.89 36.66 -16.91
C GLY A 34 -14.77 38.16 -17.28
N ILE A 35 -15.46 38.97 -16.53
CA ILE A 35 -15.40 40.43 -16.53
C ILE A 35 -15.22 40.92 -15.10
N ASP A 36 -14.80 42.18 -14.95
CA ASP A 36 -14.51 42.82 -13.67
C ASP A 36 -15.75 43.16 -12.82
N LYS A 37 -16.95 43.03 -13.38
CA LYS A 37 -18.22 43.44 -12.76
C LYS A 37 -19.23 42.31 -12.75
N SER A 38 -19.97 42.22 -11.65
CA SER A 38 -21.16 41.38 -11.56
C SER A 38 -22.42 42.18 -11.90
N ARG A 39 -23.29 41.57 -12.72
CA ARG A 39 -24.65 42.11 -13.00
C ARG A 39 -25.69 41.58 -12.00
N PHE A 40 -25.34 40.53 -11.24
CA PHE A 40 -26.21 39.93 -10.24
C PHE A 40 -26.26 40.79 -8.99
N LYS A 41 -27.46 41.24 -8.62
CA LYS A 41 -27.72 42.17 -7.50
C LYS A 41 -28.55 41.54 -6.37
N GLU A 42 -29.03 40.32 -6.56
CA GLU A 42 -29.82 39.60 -5.58
C GLU A 42 -28.92 38.96 -4.51
N ASN A 43 -29.51 38.54 -3.41
CA ASN A 43 -28.78 37.84 -2.37
C ASN A 43 -28.31 36.50 -2.88
N LYS A 44 -27.05 36.17 -2.62
CA LYS A 44 -26.51 34.86 -2.97
C LYS A 44 -27.10 33.78 -2.07
N ARG A 45 -27.31 32.60 -2.64
CA ARG A 45 -27.76 31.40 -1.93
C ARG A 45 -26.83 31.06 -0.78
N ALA A 46 -27.38 30.69 0.38
CA ALA A 46 -26.65 30.07 1.48
C ALA A 46 -27.10 28.61 1.67
N VAL A 47 -26.15 27.71 1.81
CA VAL A 47 -26.41 26.28 2.02
C VAL A 47 -25.65 25.83 3.25
N PRO A 48 -26.30 25.15 4.20
CA PRO A 48 -25.62 24.62 5.38
C PRO A 48 -24.59 23.56 4.99
N ASP A 49 -23.49 23.54 5.71
CA ASP A 49 -22.45 22.52 5.55
C ASP A 49 -22.97 21.14 5.94
N LYS A 50 -22.35 20.12 5.35
CA LYS A 50 -22.72 18.72 5.57
C LYS A 50 -21.59 17.96 6.24
N ASN A 51 -21.94 17.01 7.10
CA ASN A 51 -20.94 16.10 7.63
C ASN A 51 -20.68 14.98 6.62
N MET A 52 -19.46 14.92 6.06
CA MET A 52 -19.01 13.86 5.13
C MET A 52 -17.88 13.01 5.73
N GLY A 53 -17.69 13.06 7.03
CA GLY A 53 -16.66 12.28 7.74
C GLY A 53 -15.40 13.06 8.09
N PRO A 54 -14.31 12.34 8.45
CA PRO A 54 -13.09 12.96 8.96
C PRO A 54 -12.18 13.54 7.89
N LEU A 55 -12.36 13.13 6.63
CA LEU A 55 -11.46 13.49 5.52
C LEU A 55 -11.91 14.71 4.74
N ILE A 56 -13.23 14.93 4.62
CA ILE A 56 -13.81 15.91 3.73
C ILE A 56 -14.42 17.05 4.55
N LYS A 57 -13.90 18.26 4.37
CA LYS A 57 -14.54 19.50 4.81
C LYS A 57 -15.49 19.97 3.72
N THR A 58 -16.68 20.33 4.11
CA THR A 58 -17.69 20.87 3.20
C THR A 58 -17.87 22.38 3.39
N GLN A 59 -18.11 23.08 2.29
CA GLN A 59 -18.57 24.45 2.25
C GLN A 59 -19.56 24.55 1.10
N MET A 60 -20.79 24.06 1.34
CA MET A 60 -21.74 23.74 0.28
C MET A 60 -22.27 24.97 -0.44
N THR A 61 -22.18 26.16 0.15
CA THR A 61 -22.46 27.42 -0.54
C THR A 61 -21.59 27.63 -1.79
N ARG A 62 -20.38 27.07 -1.82
CA ARG A 62 -19.45 27.13 -2.98
C ARG A 62 -19.76 26.13 -4.09
N CYS A 63 -20.68 25.18 -3.85
CA CYS A 63 -21.00 24.10 -4.80
C CYS A 63 -21.65 24.66 -6.08
N ILE A 64 -21.14 24.26 -7.24
CA ILE A 64 -21.68 24.62 -8.58
C ILE A 64 -22.52 23.49 -9.21
N HIS A 65 -22.90 22.48 -8.45
CA HIS A 65 -23.76 21.36 -8.84
C HIS A 65 -23.27 20.56 -10.06
N CYS A 66 -21.97 20.44 -10.26
CA CYS A 66 -21.37 19.69 -11.38
C CYS A 66 -21.56 18.18 -11.28
N THR A 67 -21.96 17.67 -10.12
CA THR A 67 -22.23 16.25 -9.81
C THR A 67 -21.03 15.29 -9.96
N ARG A 68 -19.81 15.79 -10.19
CA ARG A 68 -18.60 14.94 -10.33
C ARG A 68 -18.39 14.04 -9.12
N CYS A 69 -18.59 14.53 -7.89
CA CYS A 69 -18.47 13.76 -6.66
C CYS A 69 -19.49 12.63 -6.56
N VAL A 70 -20.75 12.87 -6.94
CA VAL A 70 -21.83 11.85 -6.95
C VAL A 70 -21.52 10.76 -7.96
N ARG A 71 -21.10 11.16 -9.17
CA ARG A 71 -20.72 10.21 -10.22
C ARG A 71 -19.49 9.39 -9.83
N PHE A 72 -18.49 10.00 -9.25
CA PHE A 72 -17.31 9.27 -8.74
C PHE A 72 -17.71 8.22 -7.71
N ALA A 73 -18.49 8.62 -6.69
CA ALA A 73 -18.93 7.70 -5.65
C ALA A 73 -19.70 6.49 -6.22
N THR A 74 -20.56 6.72 -7.22
CA THR A 74 -21.40 5.67 -7.82
C THR A 74 -20.65 4.86 -8.88
N GLU A 75 -19.92 5.51 -9.78
CA GLU A 75 -19.35 4.86 -10.97
C GLU A 75 -17.95 4.26 -10.66
N VAL A 76 -17.09 5.03 -10.00
CA VAL A 76 -15.69 4.64 -9.72
C VAL A 76 -15.57 3.90 -8.39
N ALA A 77 -15.99 4.52 -7.28
CA ALA A 77 -15.86 3.91 -5.96
C ALA A 77 -16.87 2.78 -5.72
N GLY A 78 -18.05 2.83 -6.37
CA GLY A 78 -19.09 1.82 -6.25
C GLY A 78 -19.88 1.86 -4.95
N VAL A 79 -19.87 3.01 -4.30
CA VAL A 79 -20.60 3.27 -3.06
C VAL A 79 -21.50 4.48 -3.26
N PRO A 80 -22.82 4.29 -3.45
CA PRO A 80 -23.76 5.37 -3.74
C PRO A 80 -24.13 6.16 -2.46
N GLU A 81 -23.11 6.67 -1.75
CA GLU A 81 -23.28 7.39 -0.48
C GLU A 81 -23.58 8.88 -0.69
N LEU A 82 -23.26 9.42 -1.88
CA LEU A 82 -23.55 10.81 -2.25
C LEU A 82 -24.73 10.88 -3.22
N GLY A 83 -25.58 11.87 -3.03
CA GLY A 83 -26.71 12.15 -3.90
C GLY A 83 -27.01 13.63 -3.99
N ALA A 84 -28.02 13.99 -4.79
CA ALA A 84 -28.55 15.35 -4.92
C ALA A 84 -29.99 15.37 -4.44
N ILE A 85 -30.34 16.36 -3.64
CA ILE A 85 -31.72 16.63 -3.20
C ILE A 85 -32.14 18.01 -3.69
N GLY A 86 -33.45 18.24 -3.83
CA GLY A 86 -34.00 19.49 -4.36
C GLY A 86 -33.81 19.63 -5.87
N ARG A 87 -34.11 20.81 -6.40
CA ARG A 87 -33.96 21.18 -7.81
C ARG A 87 -33.68 22.67 -7.99
N GLY A 88 -33.16 23.04 -9.16
CA GLY A 88 -32.81 24.42 -9.47
C GLY A 88 -31.75 24.96 -8.50
N GLU A 89 -31.93 26.17 -8.00
CA GLU A 89 -31.02 26.79 -7.04
C GLU A 89 -31.04 26.14 -5.67
N ASP A 90 -32.14 25.46 -5.31
CA ASP A 90 -32.28 24.72 -4.04
C ASP A 90 -31.64 23.32 -4.08
N MET A 91 -31.07 22.92 -5.20
CA MET A 91 -30.35 21.65 -5.31
C MET A 91 -29.14 21.62 -4.37
N GLN A 92 -29.00 20.55 -3.60
CA GLN A 92 -27.89 20.35 -2.68
C GLN A 92 -27.30 18.97 -2.86
N ILE A 93 -25.97 18.89 -2.84
CA ILE A 93 -25.25 17.61 -2.76
C ILE A 93 -25.12 17.25 -1.27
N THR A 94 -25.52 16.04 -0.92
CA THR A 94 -25.49 15.56 0.46
C THR A 94 -25.28 14.05 0.50
N THR A 95 -24.97 13.52 1.68
CA THR A 95 -25.00 12.10 1.97
C THR A 95 -26.40 11.68 2.44
N TYR A 96 -26.71 10.39 2.33
CA TYR A 96 -27.96 9.85 2.85
C TYR A 96 -27.96 9.95 4.39
N LEU A 97 -28.94 10.62 4.96
CA LEU A 97 -29.09 10.85 6.42
C LEU A 97 -27.83 11.43 7.08
N GLU A 98 -27.08 12.25 6.36
CA GLU A 98 -25.83 12.85 6.85
C GLU A 98 -24.77 11.85 7.36
N GLN A 99 -24.81 10.62 6.85
CA GLN A 99 -23.81 9.60 7.17
C GLN A 99 -22.44 9.94 6.57
N SER A 100 -21.38 9.56 7.29
CA SER A 100 -20.02 9.69 6.78
C SER A 100 -19.79 8.81 5.56
N ILE A 101 -19.00 9.30 4.60
CA ILE A 101 -18.54 8.50 3.45
C ILE A 101 -17.51 7.48 3.95
N LYS A 102 -17.72 6.20 3.61
CA LYS A 102 -16.92 5.07 4.13
C LYS A 102 -16.02 4.43 3.08
N SER A 103 -16.03 4.93 1.85
CA SER A 103 -15.20 4.38 0.79
C SER A 103 -13.72 4.63 1.06
N GLU A 104 -12.88 3.65 0.75
CA GLU A 104 -11.41 3.75 0.79
C GLU A 104 -10.84 4.72 -0.27
N LEU A 105 -11.71 5.26 -1.12
CA LEU A 105 -11.40 6.21 -2.19
C LEU A 105 -12.03 7.58 -1.96
N SER A 106 -12.62 7.82 -0.78
CA SER A 106 -13.44 9.00 -0.55
C SER A 106 -12.68 10.32 -0.75
N GLY A 107 -11.39 10.37 -0.44
CA GLY A 107 -10.56 11.56 -0.62
C GLY A 107 -10.43 12.06 -2.07
N ASN A 108 -10.66 11.19 -3.07
CA ASN A 108 -10.57 11.59 -4.47
C ASN A 108 -11.68 12.56 -4.91
N VAL A 109 -12.80 12.65 -4.19
CA VAL A 109 -13.84 13.64 -4.50
C VAL A 109 -13.35 15.08 -4.31
N ILE A 110 -12.31 15.29 -3.50
CA ILE A 110 -11.70 16.60 -3.26
C ILE A 110 -10.98 17.08 -4.52
N ASP A 111 -10.17 16.21 -5.14
CA ASP A 111 -9.45 16.56 -6.37
C ASP A 111 -10.42 16.77 -7.56
N LEU A 112 -11.54 16.03 -7.57
CA LEU A 112 -12.57 16.15 -8.59
C LEU A 112 -13.43 17.41 -8.43
N CYS A 113 -13.51 17.97 -7.23
CA CYS A 113 -14.33 19.15 -6.98
C CYS A 113 -13.68 20.38 -7.63
N PRO A 114 -14.30 21.01 -8.67
CA PRO A 114 -13.69 22.11 -9.39
C PRO A 114 -13.68 23.43 -8.60
N VAL A 115 -14.22 23.40 -7.37
CA VAL A 115 -14.37 24.56 -6.49
C VAL A 115 -14.11 24.14 -5.04
N GLY A 116 -13.95 25.10 -4.13
CA GLY A 116 -13.72 24.84 -2.71
C GLY A 116 -14.95 24.40 -1.92
N ALA A 117 -15.89 23.67 -2.55
CA ALA A 117 -17.06 23.11 -1.88
C ALA A 117 -16.70 21.82 -1.08
N LEU A 118 -15.79 21.02 -1.61
CA LEU A 118 -15.22 19.85 -0.94
C LEU A 118 -13.71 20.04 -0.87
N THR A 119 -13.16 20.11 0.32
CA THR A 119 -11.73 20.29 0.56
C THR A 119 -11.21 19.28 1.59
N SER A 120 -9.90 19.12 1.65
CA SER A 120 -9.27 18.19 2.60
C SER A 120 -9.37 18.75 4.02
N LYS A 121 -10.12 18.08 4.90
CA LYS A 121 -10.30 18.49 6.29
C LYS A 121 -8.97 18.51 7.09
N PRO A 122 -8.06 17.55 6.94
CA PRO A 122 -6.75 17.60 7.60
C PRO A 122 -5.80 18.68 7.08
N TYR A 123 -6.07 19.24 5.89
CA TYR A 123 -5.20 20.24 5.24
C TYR A 123 -5.76 21.66 5.32
N VAL A 124 -6.91 21.87 5.98
CA VAL A 124 -7.59 23.19 6.03
C VAL A 124 -6.67 24.26 6.61
N PHE A 125 -6.41 25.33 5.83
CA PHE A 125 -5.59 26.49 6.19
C PHE A 125 -4.12 26.19 6.53
N GLU A 126 -3.56 25.05 6.08
CA GLU A 126 -2.17 24.69 6.33
C GLU A 126 -1.17 25.44 5.44
N ALA A 127 -1.45 25.53 4.14
CA ALA A 127 -0.60 26.24 3.19
C ALA A 127 -1.34 26.56 1.88
N ARG A 128 -0.80 27.50 1.10
CA ARG A 128 -1.27 27.79 -0.25
C ARG A 128 -0.51 26.96 -1.29
N PRO A 129 -1.12 26.61 -2.45
CA PRO A 129 -0.50 25.76 -3.47
C PRO A 129 0.86 26.27 -3.99
N TRP A 130 1.07 27.58 -4.01
CA TRP A 130 2.32 28.21 -4.48
C TRP A 130 3.43 28.23 -3.43
N GLU A 131 3.13 27.95 -2.17
CA GLU A 131 4.10 27.86 -1.09
C GLU A 131 4.71 26.46 -0.99
N LEU A 132 4.10 25.49 -1.65
CA LEU A 132 4.46 24.07 -1.52
C LEU A 132 5.58 23.68 -2.48
N LYS A 133 6.57 22.97 -1.97
CA LYS A 133 7.52 22.21 -2.78
C LYS A 133 6.88 20.87 -3.16
N LYS A 134 6.84 20.59 -4.46
CA LYS A 134 6.20 19.41 -5.05
C LYS A 134 7.27 18.38 -5.43
N THR A 135 7.15 17.16 -4.91
CA THR A 135 8.07 16.05 -5.22
C THR A 135 7.27 14.86 -5.71
N GLU A 136 7.55 14.41 -6.93
CA GLU A 136 6.95 13.21 -7.49
C GLU A 136 7.67 11.97 -6.94
N THR A 137 6.89 10.98 -6.51
CA THR A 137 7.40 9.76 -5.89
C THR A 137 6.39 8.62 -6.01
N VAL A 138 6.60 7.53 -5.31
CA VAL A 138 5.74 6.34 -5.32
C VAL A 138 5.18 6.06 -3.93
N ASP A 139 3.95 5.57 -3.90
CA ASP A 139 3.29 5.08 -2.68
C ASP A 139 3.89 3.75 -2.21
N VAL A 140 4.01 3.61 -0.89
CA VAL A 140 4.52 2.41 -0.21
C VAL A 140 3.53 1.81 0.79
N MET A 141 2.29 2.31 0.81
CA MET A 141 1.26 1.86 1.75
C MET A 141 0.66 0.50 1.39
N ASP A 142 0.84 0.08 0.14
CA ASP A 142 0.50 -1.25 -0.37
C ASP A 142 1.43 -1.63 -1.55
N ALA A 143 1.21 -2.80 -2.15
CA ALA A 143 2.07 -3.30 -3.24
C ALA A 143 1.75 -2.72 -4.63
N VAL A 144 0.73 -1.89 -4.77
CA VAL A 144 0.33 -1.32 -6.08
C VAL A 144 1.40 -0.40 -6.66
N GLY A 145 2.05 0.40 -5.79
CA GLY A 145 3.02 1.40 -6.20
C GLY A 145 2.38 2.55 -6.98
N SER A 146 1.27 3.10 -6.44
CA SER A 146 0.59 4.26 -7.04
C SER A 146 1.53 5.45 -7.18
N ASN A 147 1.46 6.15 -8.29
CA ASN A 147 2.25 7.36 -8.50
C ASN A 147 1.64 8.51 -7.71
N ILE A 148 2.45 9.16 -6.88
CA ILE A 148 2.02 10.22 -5.98
C ILE A 148 2.92 11.44 -6.06
N ARG A 149 2.36 12.58 -5.66
CA ARG A 149 3.08 13.81 -5.41
C ARG A 149 2.98 14.14 -3.93
N VAL A 150 4.15 14.29 -3.31
CA VAL A 150 4.29 14.74 -1.93
C VAL A 150 4.50 16.26 -1.95
N ASP A 151 3.60 17.00 -1.33
CA ASP A 151 3.65 18.44 -1.20
C ASP A 151 4.15 18.80 0.20
N THR A 152 5.29 19.51 0.28
CA THR A 152 5.93 19.88 1.55
C THR A 152 5.97 21.40 1.71
N TYR A 153 5.80 21.84 2.96
CA TYR A 153 6.01 23.22 3.39
C TYR A 153 6.93 23.19 4.62
N ASP A 154 7.96 23.99 4.60
CA ASP A 154 8.96 24.05 5.68
C ASP A 154 9.46 22.64 6.10
N TRP A 155 9.72 21.79 5.10
CA TRP A 155 10.19 20.39 5.21
C TRP A 155 9.15 19.38 5.73
N GLU A 156 7.99 19.83 6.19
CA GLU A 156 6.92 18.95 6.61
C GLU A 156 6.05 18.53 5.44
N VAL A 157 5.70 17.26 5.38
CA VAL A 157 4.72 16.76 4.41
C VAL A 157 3.35 17.26 4.82
N LYS A 158 2.75 18.11 3.99
CA LYS A 158 1.43 18.71 4.26
C LYS A 158 0.30 17.92 3.60
N ARG A 159 0.53 17.39 2.40
CA ARG A 159 -0.46 16.58 1.68
C ARG A 159 0.19 15.65 0.67
N ILE A 160 -0.54 14.60 0.31
CA ILE A 160 -0.19 13.67 -0.77
C ILE A 160 -1.34 13.66 -1.78
N LEU A 161 -0.98 13.82 -3.05
CA LEU A 161 -1.92 13.87 -4.18
C LEU A 161 -1.55 12.81 -5.23
N PRO A 162 -2.52 12.33 -6.04
CA PRO A 162 -2.21 11.41 -7.12
C PRO A 162 -1.44 12.10 -8.25
N ILE A 163 -0.63 11.31 -8.95
CA ILE A 163 -0.12 11.63 -10.28
C ILE A 163 -0.76 10.66 -11.25
N ILE A 164 -1.21 11.17 -12.37
CA ILE A 164 -1.86 10.37 -13.42
C ILE A 164 -0.88 9.32 -13.94
N ASN A 165 -1.28 8.06 -13.82
CA ASN A 165 -0.60 6.93 -14.44
C ASN A 165 -1.63 5.92 -14.92
N GLU A 166 -1.93 5.94 -16.23
CA GLU A 166 -2.94 5.10 -16.87
C GLU A 166 -2.68 3.60 -16.71
N ASP A 167 -1.43 3.20 -16.50
CA ASP A 167 -1.07 1.79 -16.35
C ASP A 167 -1.30 1.27 -14.92
N ILE A 168 -1.21 2.15 -13.90
CA ILE A 168 -1.22 1.76 -12.49
C ILE A 168 -2.47 2.27 -11.79
N ASN A 169 -2.49 3.54 -11.40
CA ASN A 169 -3.50 4.12 -10.53
C ASN A 169 -4.50 5.04 -11.23
N GLU A 170 -4.37 5.27 -12.54
CA GLU A 170 -5.13 6.30 -13.27
C GLU A 170 -5.00 7.68 -12.57
N GLU A 171 -6.10 8.32 -12.22
CA GLU A 171 -6.15 9.60 -11.51
C GLU A 171 -6.38 9.44 -9.99
N TRP A 172 -6.40 8.20 -9.48
CA TRP A 172 -6.88 7.89 -8.14
C TRP A 172 -5.77 7.40 -7.21
N ILE A 173 -5.94 7.66 -5.91
CA ILE A 173 -5.16 7.02 -4.84
C ILE A 173 -6.09 6.64 -3.68
N SER A 174 -5.64 5.72 -2.86
CA SER A 174 -6.38 5.29 -1.68
C SER A 174 -6.35 6.37 -0.59
N ASP A 175 -7.38 6.38 0.28
CA ASP A 175 -7.42 7.30 1.42
C ASP A 175 -6.26 7.06 2.39
N LYS A 176 -5.82 5.80 2.52
CA LYS A 176 -4.63 5.44 3.30
C LYS A 176 -3.37 6.11 2.73
N THR A 177 -3.15 6.02 1.43
CA THR A 177 -2.05 6.68 0.72
C THR A 177 -2.08 8.19 0.92
N ARG A 178 -3.26 8.79 0.78
CA ARG A 178 -3.45 10.25 0.84
C ARG A 178 -3.27 10.84 2.23
N TYR A 179 -3.80 10.18 3.26
CA TYR A 179 -4.01 10.79 4.57
C TYR A 179 -3.19 10.21 5.71
N SER A 180 -2.38 9.19 5.48
CA SER A 180 -1.43 8.73 6.51
C SER A 180 -0.26 9.70 6.73
N CYS A 181 -0.16 10.76 5.93
CA CYS A 181 0.96 11.71 5.97
C CYS A 181 1.09 12.46 7.30
N ASP A 182 0.00 12.68 8.06
CA ASP A 182 0.08 13.28 9.38
C ASP A 182 0.80 12.38 10.40
N GLY A 183 0.86 11.07 10.14
CA GLY A 183 1.65 10.10 10.90
C GLY A 183 3.15 10.30 10.72
N LEU A 184 3.60 10.86 9.58
CA LEU A 184 5.01 11.14 9.32
C LEU A 184 5.64 12.15 10.30
N LEU A 185 4.82 12.91 11.01
CA LEU A 185 5.28 13.89 12.01
C LEU A 185 5.18 13.39 13.44
N LYS A 186 4.65 12.17 13.66
CA LYS A 186 4.35 11.65 15.00
C LYS A 186 5.08 10.36 15.29
N GLN A 187 5.33 10.12 16.58
CA GLN A 187 6.03 8.92 17.07
C GLN A 187 7.37 8.66 16.38
N ARG A 188 8.07 9.73 15.98
CA ARG A 188 9.33 9.64 15.24
C ARG A 188 10.49 9.28 16.17
N LEU A 189 11.35 8.42 15.65
CA LEU A 189 12.61 8.08 16.29
C LEU A 189 13.66 9.09 15.83
N ASP A 190 14.21 9.86 16.78
CA ASP A 190 15.08 11.01 16.54
C ASP A 190 16.58 10.73 16.81
N VAL A 191 16.88 9.91 17.80
CA VAL A 191 18.22 9.53 18.21
C VAL A 191 18.29 8.04 18.52
N PRO A 192 19.47 7.41 18.64
CA PRO A 192 19.55 6.04 19.12
C PRO A 192 19.07 5.89 20.57
N TYR A 193 18.45 4.75 20.86
CA TYR A 193 18.02 4.39 22.22
C TYR A 193 18.59 3.03 22.61
N ILE A 194 18.96 2.91 23.88
CA ILE A 194 19.41 1.66 24.51
C ILE A 194 18.52 1.39 25.71
N LYS A 195 18.10 0.15 25.88
CA LYS A 195 17.33 -0.27 27.04
C LYS A 195 18.25 -0.52 28.24
N LYS A 196 18.11 0.30 29.29
CA LYS A 196 18.78 0.16 30.59
C LYS A 196 17.70 0.09 31.66
N ASP A 197 17.78 -0.87 32.56
CA ASP A 197 16.81 -1.05 33.66
C ASP A 197 15.36 -1.09 33.18
N ASN A 198 15.10 -1.83 32.11
CA ASN A 198 13.79 -1.94 31.43
C ASN A 198 13.20 -0.63 30.88
N LYS A 199 14.00 0.45 30.77
CA LYS A 199 13.59 1.73 30.17
C LYS A 199 14.48 2.09 29.01
N LEU A 200 13.89 2.56 27.91
CA LEU A 200 14.62 3.11 26.79
C LEU A 200 15.21 4.47 27.17
N GLN A 201 16.52 4.61 27.00
CA GLN A 201 17.28 5.84 27.28
C GLN A 201 17.97 6.29 26.00
N LYS A 202 18.02 7.61 25.77
CA LYS A 202 18.76 8.22 24.66
C LYS A 202 20.24 7.86 24.77
N SER A 203 20.85 7.55 23.64
CA SER A 203 22.25 7.16 23.54
C SER A 203 22.91 7.81 22.32
N SER A 204 24.24 7.82 22.29
CA SER A 204 24.99 8.20 21.11
C SER A 204 25.02 7.05 20.07
N TRP A 205 25.28 7.41 18.81
CA TRP A 205 25.49 6.42 17.75
C TRP A 205 26.68 5.48 18.05
N ASP A 206 27.77 6.01 18.61
CA ASP A 206 28.96 5.17 18.90
C ASP A 206 28.68 4.17 20.03
N GLU A 207 27.97 4.59 21.08
CA GLU A 207 27.58 3.71 22.20
C GLU A 207 26.63 2.60 21.71
N ALA A 208 25.60 2.97 20.96
CA ALA A 208 24.63 2.01 20.43
C ALA A 208 25.27 0.98 19.50
N ILE A 209 26.10 1.42 18.55
CA ILE A 209 26.79 0.53 17.61
C ILE A 209 27.83 -0.33 18.33
N SER A 210 28.53 0.21 19.33
CA SER A 210 29.51 -0.56 20.12
C SER A 210 28.84 -1.70 20.89
N LEU A 211 27.72 -1.42 21.56
CA LEU A 211 26.91 -2.42 22.24
C LEU A 211 26.41 -3.50 21.29
N LEU A 212 25.86 -3.07 20.14
CA LEU A 212 25.36 -3.95 19.09
C LEU A 212 26.44 -4.90 18.57
N VAL A 213 27.61 -4.36 18.22
CA VAL A 213 28.74 -5.16 17.70
C VAL A 213 29.24 -6.16 18.74
N ASN A 214 29.34 -5.76 20.02
CA ASN A 214 29.73 -6.66 21.11
C ASN A 214 28.73 -7.81 21.26
N LYS A 215 27.43 -7.54 21.17
CA LYS A 215 26.38 -8.56 21.21
C LYS A 215 26.48 -9.52 20.03
N ILE A 216 26.65 -9.02 18.82
CA ILE A 216 26.81 -9.86 17.62
C ILE A 216 28.03 -10.80 17.79
N LYS A 217 29.15 -10.31 18.28
CA LYS A 217 30.37 -11.10 18.48
C LYS A 217 30.21 -12.21 19.53
N SER A 218 29.28 -12.08 20.48
CA SER A 218 29.05 -13.03 21.56
C SER A 218 28.05 -14.14 21.21
N ILE A 219 27.41 -14.10 20.04
CA ILE A 219 26.32 -15.00 19.67
C ILE A 219 26.69 -15.77 18.39
N ASN A 220 26.33 -17.03 18.31
CA ASN A 220 26.56 -17.85 17.12
C ASN A 220 25.65 -17.41 15.97
N SER A 221 26.16 -17.41 14.74
CA SER A 221 25.40 -16.98 13.55
C SER A 221 24.08 -17.72 13.33
N ASN A 222 23.99 -18.99 13.75
CA ASN A 222 22.73 -19.77 13.64
C ASN A 222 21.64 -19.32 14.62
N GLU A 223 22.02 -18.62 15.70
CA GLU A 223 21.11 -18.08 16.72
C GLU A 223 20.76 -16.61 16.48
N ILE A 224 21.22 -16.04 15.33
CA ILE A 224 20.87 -14.70 14.87
C ILE A 224 19.80 -14.83 13.80
N GLY A 225 18.76 -14.01 13.91
CA GLY A 225 17.69 -13.87 12.92
C GLY A 225 17.53 -12.44 12.45
N GLY A 226 17.10 -12.27 11.21
CA GLY A 226 16.80 -10.96 10.64
C GLY A 226 15.44 -10.92 9.96
N HIS A 227 14.64 -9.90 10.27
CA HIS A 227 13.33 -9.70 9.66
C HIS A 227 13.23 -8.30 9.05
N ILE A 228 12.71 -8.22 7.82
CA ILE A 228 12.50 -6.97 7.07
C ILE A 228 11.00 -6.68 7.01
N GLY A 229 10.63 -5.44 7.27
CA GLY A 229 9.25 -4.97 7.22
C GLY A 229 8.76 -4.62 5.82
N ASP A 230 7.56 -4.07 5.80
CA ASP A 230 6.70 -3.89 4.63
C ASP A 230 7.02 -2.66 3.76
N MET A 231 7.76 -1.67 4.28
CA MET A 231 8.06 -0.40 3.60
C MET A 231 9.56 -0.18 3.34
N VAL A 232 10.35 -1.26 3.28
CA VAL A 232 11.80 -1.18 3.06
C VAL A 232 12.12 -1.20 1.57
N ASN A 233 12.88 -0.21 1.09
CA ASN A 233 13.31 -0.15 -0.30
C ASN A 233 14.38 -1.19 -0.65
N LEU A 234 14.61 -1.41 -1.94
CA LEU A 234 15.50 -2.45 -2.46
C LEU A 234 16.95 -2.27 -2.01
N GLU A 235 17.45 -1.04 -1.98
CA GLU A 235 18.83 -0.71 -1.58
C GLU A 235 19.08 -1.05 -0.10
N ASN A 236 18.15 -0.68 0.76
CA ASN A 236 18.23 -0.96 2.19
C ASN A 236 18.12 -2.47 2.46
N ALA A 237 17.23 -3.15 1.77
CA ALA A 237 17.08 -4.60 1.84
C ALA A 237 18.34 -5.34 1.35
N LEU A 238 18.98 -4.88 0.27
CA LEU A 238 20.26 -5.43 -0.18
C LEU A 238 21.37 -5.20 0.85
N SER A 239 21.41 -4.02 1.45
CA SER A 239 22.40 -3.69 2.49
C SER A 239 22.24 -4.64 3.70
N PHE A 240 21.02 -4.87 4.13
CA PHE A 240 20.68 -5.85 5.17
C PHE A 240 21.14 -7.26 4.78
N LYS A 241 20.78 -7.74 3.61
CA LYS A 241 21.19 -9.07 3.12
C LYS A 241 22.71 -9.23 3.09
N LYS A 242 23.44 -8.24 2.57
CA LYS A 242 24.90 -8.26 2.50
C LYS A 242 25.53 -8.25 3.90
N PHE A 243 24.96 -7.47 4.82
CA PHE A 243 25.40 -7.47 6.21
C PHE A 243 25.24 -8.85 6.87
N PHE A 244 24.08 -9.49 6.75
CA PHE A 244 23.84 -10.84 7.27
C PHE A 244 24.74 -11.91 6.63
N LYS A 245 25.06 -11.74 5.34
CA LYS A 245 26.04 -12.61 4.66
C LYS A 245 27.44 -12.50 5.30
N VAL A 246 27.86 -11.31 5.73
CA VAL A 246 29.14 -11.10 6.45
C VAL A 246 29.14 -11.80 7.83
N LEU A 247 27.96 -11.92 8.45
CA LEU A 247 27.78 -12.66 9.72
C LEU A 247 27.67 -14.18 9.52
N ASN A 248 27.72 -14.68 8.27
CA ASN A 248 27.42 -16.08 7.91
C ASN A 248 26.04 -16.54 8.43
N CYS A 249 25.07 -15.64 8.45
CA CYS A 249 23.70 -15.90 8.89
C CYS A 249 22.76 -15.94 7.69
N ASN A 250 21.99 -17.03 7.58
CA ASN A 250 20.99 -17.25 6.52
C ASN A 250 19.54 -17.18 7.03
N ASN A 251 19.34 -16.88 8.32
CA ASN A 251 18.02 -16.81 8.92
C ASN A 251 17.37 -15.45 8.62
N LEU A 252 16.99 -15.23 7.37
CA LEU A 252 16.35 -14.00 6.91
C LEU A 252 14.90 -14.26 6.50
N GLU A 253 13.99 -13.38 6.88
CA GLU A 253 12.57 -13.46 6.55
C GLU A 253 11.99 -12.05 6.37
N PHE A 254 10.92 -11.95 5.58
CA PHE A 254 10.17 -10.71 5.41
C PHE A 254 8.66 -10.90 5.60
N ARG A 255 8.17 -12.13 5.53
CA ARG A 255 6.74 -12.41 5.70
C ARG A 255 6.37 -12.25 7.17
N GLU A 256 5.24 -11.60 7.43
CA GLU A 256 4.67 -11.51 8.79
C GLU A 256 4.20 -12.88 9.31
N ARG A 257 3.91 -13.78 8.38
CA ARG A 257 3.46 -15.15 8.60
C ARG A 257 3.89 -16.04 7.43
N LYS A 258 4.00 -17.33 7.69
CA LYS A 258 4.35 -18.29 6.66
C LYS A 258 3.26 -18.39 5.60
N PHE A 259 3.61 -18.19 4.33
CA PHE A 259 2.80 -18.54 3.16
C PHE A 259 3.72 -19.03 2.04
N TYR A 260 3.17 -19.85 1.15
CA TYR A 260 3.94 -20.44 0.06
C TYR A 260 4.31 -19.40 -0.99
N ILE A 261 5.58 -19.39 -1.38
CA ILE A 261 6.11 -18.60 -2.49
C ILE A 261 6.99 -19.48 -3.35
N ASN A 262 6.71 -19.52 -4.66
CA ASN A 262 7.60 -20.13 -5.62
C ASN A 262 8.50 -19.04 -6.23
N SER A 263 9.71 -18.90 -5.68
CA SER A 263 10.69 -17.89 -6.11
C SER A 263 11.51 -18.28 -7.34
N SER A 264 11.23 -19.42 -7.99
CA SER A 264 12.04 -19.94 -9.11
C SER A 264 11.96 -19.05 -10.37
N GLU A 265 10.79 -18.52 -10.68
CA GLU A 265 10.50 -17.67 -11.84
C GLU A 265 9.80 -16.38 -11.36
N LYS A 266 10.11 -15.24 -12.01
CA LYS A 266 9.48 -13.95 -11.69
C LYS A 266 7.96 -14.00 -11.81
N SER A 267 7.45 -14.69 -12.82
CA SER A 267 6.01 -14.84 -13.08
C SER A 267 5.24 -15.59 -11.99
N ASN A 268 5.90 -16.21 -11.02
CA ASN A 268 5.24 -16.93 -9.94
C ASN A 268 4.78 -16.03 -8.78
N TYR A 269 5.36 -14.84 -8.66
CA TYR A 269 5.14 -13.96 -7.50
C TYR A 269 4.83 -12.52 -7.86
N ILE A 270 4.36 -12.28 -9.08
CA ILE A 270 3.90 -10.98 -9.54
C ILE A 270 2.47 -11.04 -10.09
N PHE A 271 1.89 -9.88 -10.32
CA PHE A 271 0.62 -9.71 -11.01
C PHE A 271 0.88 -9.65 -12.53
N ASN A 272 0.84 -10.79 -13.17
CA ASN A 272 1.32 -10.96 -14.55
C ASN A 272 0.45 -10.31 -15.63
N THR A 273 -0.86 -10.23 -15.39
CA THR A 273 -1.81 -9.63 -16.36
C THR A 273 -1.59 -8.13 -16.53
N SER A 274 -0.89 -7.50 -15.61
CA SER A 274 -0.82 -6.06 -15.32
C SER A 274 -2.14 -5.48 -14.79
N ILE A 275 -2.04 -4.34 -14.10
CA ILE A 275 -3.22 -3.66 -13.53
C ILE A 275 -4.13 -3.18 -14.67
N LYS A 276 -3.56 -2.56 -15.69
CA LYS A 276 -4.28 -2.12 -16.89
C LYS A 276 -4.91 -3.29 -17.65
N GLY A 277 -4.22 -4.43 -17.72
CA GLY A 277 -4.71 -5.63 -18.39
C GLY A 277 -5.97 -6.23 -17.79
N ILE A 278 -6.31 -5.88 -16.55
CA ILE A 278 -7.60 -6.28 -15.93
C ILE A 278 -8.79 -5.85 -16.79
N GLU A 279 -8.70 -4.70 -17.44
CA GLU A 279 -9.76 -4.19 -18.32
C GLU A 279 -9.97 -5.04 -19.57
N GLU A 280 -9.00 -5.85 -19.96
CA GLU A 280 -9.11 -6.73 -21.12
C GLU A 280 -9.74 -8.10 -20.80
N SER A 281 -9.87 -8.41 -19.52
CA SER A 281 -10.36 -9.71 -19.06
C SER A 281 -11.84 -9.96 -19.42
N ASP A 282 -12.18 -11.23 -19.51
CA ASP A 282 -13.55 -11.71 -19.75
C ASP A 282 -14.06 -12.62 -18.62
N LEU A 283 -13.21 -12.98 -17.65
CA LEU A 283 -13.57 -13.71 -16.45
C LEU A 283 -12.52 -13.46 -15.35
N ILE A 284 -12.95 -13.24 -14.11
CA ILE A 284 -12.05 -13.11 -12.97
C ILE A 284 -12.42 -14.14 -11.88
N LEU A 285 -11.40 -14.85 -11.38
CA LEU A 285 -11.50 -15.72 -10.21
C LEU A 285 -10.57 -15.23 -9.10
N LEU A 286 -11.14 -14.91 -7.95
CA LEU A 286 -10.46 -14.52 -6.73
C LEU A 286 -10.28 -15.75 -5.82
N ILE A 287 -9.09 -16.00 -5.30
CA ILE A 287 -8.82 -17.14 -4.42
C ILE A 287 -8.14 -16.66 -3.16
N GLY A 288 -8.85 -16.67 -2.03
CA GLY A 288 -8.30 -16.28 -0.73
C GLY A 288 -7.74 -14.86 -0.68
N THR A 289 -8.42 -13.90 -1.33
CA THR A 289 -8.00 -12.49 -1.39
C THR A 289 -9.19 -11.55 -1.32
N ASN A 290 -8.98 -10.39 -0.69
CA ASN A 290 -9.87 -9.25 -0.71
C ASN A 290 -9.14 -8.05 -1.36
N PRO A 291 -9.21 -7.89 -2.69
CA PRO A 291 -8.49 -6.83 -3.38
C PRO A 291 -8.91 -5.41 -2.94
N ARG A 292 -10.12 -5.23 -2.38
CA ARG A 292 -10.57 -3.93 -1.88
C ARG A 292 -9.68 -3.37 -0.79
N HIS A 293 -9.24 -4.24 0.15
CA HIS A 293 -8.40 -3.84 1.27
C HIS A 293 -6.90 -4.18 1.06
N GLU A 294 -6.60 -5.19 0.28
CA GLU A 294 -5.22 -5.62 0.01
C GLU A 294 -4.53 -4.76 -1.06
N ALA A 295 -5.28 -4.33 -2.09
CA ALA A 295 -4.78 -3.53 -3.21
C ALA A 295 -5.92 -2.68 -3.80
N THR A 296 -6.25 -1.58 -3.15
CA THR A 296 -7.45 -0.78 -3.45
C THR A 296 -7.54 -0.35 -4.91
N MET A 297 -6.42 0.02 -5.56
CA MET A 297 -6.41 0.41 -6.97
C MET A 297 -6.66 -0.78 -7.92
N VAL A 298 -6.22 -1.99 -7.55
CA VAL A 298 -6.57 -3.21 -8.29
C VAL A 298 -8.08 -3.46 -8.21
N ASN A 299 -8.68 -3.28 -7.03
CA ASN A 299 -10.13 -3.41 -6.86
C ASN A 299 -10.91 -2.38 -7.69
N ALA A 300 -10.45 -1.13 -7.72
CA ALA A 300 -11.04 -0.07 -8.54
C ALA A 300 -10.99 -0.43 -10.04
N ARG A 301 -9.88 -1.03 -10.49
CA ARG A 301 -9.71 -1.48 -11.87
C ARG A 301 -10.62 -2.68 -12.21
N ILE A 302 -10.77 -3.64 -11.29
CA ILE A 302 -11.74 -4.76 -11.44
C ILE A 302 -13.16 -4.20 -11.53
N ARG A 303 -13.51 -3.25 -10.65
CA ARG A 303 -14.81 -2.59 -10.70
C ARG A 303 -15.05 -1.88 -12.03
N LYS A 304 -14.07 -1.15 -12.56
CA LYS A 304 -14.16 -0.50 -13.88
C LYS A 304 -14.46 -1.51 -14.98
N ALA A 305 -13.73 -2.62 -15.02
CA ALA A 305 -13.98 -3.71 -15.98
C ALA A 305 -15.38 -4.32 -15.82
N PHE A 306 -15.83 -4.55 -14.56
CA PHE A 306 -17.19 -5.02 -14.28
C PHE A 306 -18.24 -4.01 -14.73
N ALA A 307 -18.09 -2.72 -14.43
CA ALA A 307 -19.06 -1.69 -14.79
C ALA A 307 -19.22 -1.55 -16.31
N GLN A 308 -18.11 -1.59 -17.05
CA GLN A 308 -18.08 -1.42 -18.49
C GLN A 308 -18.55 -2.65 -19.28
N LYS A 309 -18.13 -3.85 -18.85
CA LYS A 309 -18.30 -5.09 -19.63
C LYS A 309 -19.18 -6.14 -18.96
N LYS A 310 -19.59 -5.93 -17.71
CA LYS A 310 -20.35 -6.92 -16.91
C LYS A 310 -19.66 -8.28 -16.85
N ILE A 311 -18.34 -8.28 -16.77
CA ILE A 311 -17.54 -9.52 -16.70
C ILE A 311 -17.97 -10.35 -15.48
N PRO A 312 -18.08 -11.68 -15.60
CA PRO A 312 -18.39 -12.55 -14.49
C PRO A 312 -17.19 -12.65 -13.52
N ILE A 313 -17.47 -12.40 -12.24
CA ILE A 313 -16.47 -12.47 -11.17
C ILE A 313 -16.87 -13.56 -10.19
N PHE A 314 -15.90 -14.40 -9.83
CA PHE A 314 -16.08 -15.53 -8.93
C PHE A 314 -15.08 -15.45 -7.78
N SER A 315 -15.41 -16.06 -6.64
CA SER A 315 -14.52 -16.14 -5.49
C SER A 315 -14.52 -17.53 -4.86
N ILE A 316 -13.35 -17.95 -4.37
CA ILE A 316 -13.20 -19.04 -3.42
C ILE A 316 -12.67 -18.43 -2.13
N GLY A 317 -13.44 -18.57 -1.06
CA GLY A 317 -13.39 -17.73 0.12
C GLY A 317 -14.37 -16.55 0.01
N ASN A 318 -14.73 -15.95 1.13
CA ASN A 318 -15.66 -14.81 1.18
C ASN A 318 -14.89 -13.51 1.41
N PRO A 319 -14.69 -12.66 0.39
CA PRO A 319 -14.01 -11.38 0.54
C PRO A 319 -14.91 -10.26 1.12
N GLY A 320 -16.20 -10.50 1.34
CA GLY A 320 -17.13 -9.48 1.78
C GLY A 320 -17.56 -8.51 0.67
N ASN A 321 -17.79 -7.26 0.99
CA ASN A 321 -18.24 -6.25 0.03
C ASN A 321 -17.07 -5.75 -0.83
N LEU A 322 -17.03 -6.09 -2.10
CA LEU A 322 -16.04 -5.65 -3.08
C LEU A 322 -16.48 -4.46 -3.93
N THR A 323 -17.68 -3.91 -3.68
CA THR A 323 -18.31 -2.82 -4.46
C THR A 323 -18.82 -3.24 -5.87
N TYR A 324 -18.79 -4.52 -6.20
CA TYR A 324 -19.37 -5.13 -7.40
C TYR A 324 -19.87 -6.54 -7.08
N ASP A 325 -20.75 -7.07 -7.96
CA ASP A 325 -21.33 -8.39 -7.78
C ASP A 325 -20.34 -9.50 -8.15
N TYR A 326 -20.32 -10.55 -7.36
CA TYR A 326 -19.52 -11.75 -7.59
C TYR A 326 -20.25 -13.00 -7.07
N THR A 327 -19.82 -14.18 -7.53
CA THR A 327 -20.38 -15.47 -7.12
C THR A 327 -19.36 -16.25 -6.31
N ILE A 328 -19.74 -16.69 -5.10
CA ILE A 328 -18.90 -17.58 -4.28
C ILE A 328 -19.05 -19.01 -4.80
N LEU A 329 -17.94 -19.64 -5.21
CA LEU A 329 -17.90 -21.03 -5.68
C LEU A 329 -17.66 -22.04 -4.55
N GLY A 330 -17.15 -21.58 -3.43
CA GLY A 330 -16.86 -22.39 -2.25
C GLY A 330 -15.92 -21.67 -1.28
N ASN A 331 -15.64 -22.33 -0.15
CA ASN A 331 -14.82 -21.75 0.91
C ASN A 331 -13.67 -22.67 1.36
N ASN A 332 -13.36 -23.74 0.59
CA ASN A 332 -12.37 -24.73 0.99
C ASN A 332 -11.36 -24.99 -0.13
N SER A 333 -10.20 -25.48 0.23
CA SER A 333 -9.19 -25.97 -0.72
C SER A 333 -9.71 -27.12 -1.61
N GLU A 334 -10.69 -27.91 -1.10
CA GLU A 334 -11.35 -28.97 -1.86
C GLU A 334 -12.17 -28.43 -3.04
N ASP A 335 -12.75 -27.24 -2.92
CA ASP A 335 -13.53 -26.62 -4.01
C ASP A 335 -12.64 -26.29 -5.21
N ILE A 336 -11.38 -25.90 -4.97
CA ILE A 336 -10.37 -25.74 -6.03
C ILE A 336 -10.11 -27.08 -6.71
N LYS A 337 -9.93 -28.15 -5.95
CA LYS A 337 -9.70 -29.51 -6.47
C LYS A 337 -10.86 -29.97 -7.34
N LYS A 338 -12.13 -29.75 -6.92
CA LYS A 338 -13.33 -30.06 -7.70
C LYS A 338 -13.38 -29.30 -9.03
N ILE A 339 -13.01 -28.02 -9.02
CA ILE A 339 -12.93 -27.21 -10.25
C ILE A 339 -11.89 -27.81 -11.20
N LEU A 340 -10.69 -28.11 -10.73
CA LEU A 340 -9.60 -28.67 -11.54
C LEU A 340 -9.94 -30.08 -12.08
N ASN A 341 -10.72 -30.88 -11.33
CA ASN A 341 -11.19 -32.21 -11.69
C ASN A 341 -12.43 -32.22 -12.61
N LYS A 342 -12.91 -31.07 -13.04
CA LYS A 342 -14.08 -30.92 -13.93
C LYS A 342 -15.43 -31.29 -13.27
N GLU A 343 -15.53 -31.29 -11.96
CA GLU A 343 -16.72 -31.68 -11.21
C GLU A 343 -17.77 -30.57 -11.08
N VAL A 344 -17.43 -29.34 -11.50
CA VAL A 344 -18.27 -28.15 -11.32
C VAL A 344 -18.53 -27.46 -12.66
N GLU A 345 -19.74 -26.91 -12.85
CA GLU A 345 -20.13 -26.19 -14.06
C GLU A 345 -19.20 -25.01 -14.38
N PHE A 346 -18.64 -24.36 -13.37
CA PHE A 346 -17.68 -23.27 -13.52
C PHE A 346 -16.47 -23.64 -14.40
N TYR A 347 -16.06 -24.90 -14.40
CA TYR A 347 -14.98 -25.39 -15.27
C TYR A 347 -15.25 -25.10 -16.76
N LYS A 348 -16.48 -25.31 -17.20
CA LYS A 348 -16.88 -25.03 -18.60
C LYS A 348 -16.79 -23.53 -18.91
N LYS A 349 -17.24 -22.67 -17.96
CA LYS A 349 -17.15 -21.21 -18.10
C LYS A 349 -15.70 -20.76 -18.17
N LEU A 350 -14.83 -21.30 -17.31
CA LEU A 350 -13.39 -20.98 -17.32
C LEU A 350 -12.71 -21.38 -18.64
N LEU A 351 -13.04 -22.56 -19.19
CA LEU A 351 -12.48 -23.00 -20.48
C LEU A 351 -13.00 -22.19 -21.68
N SER A 352 -14.20 -21.64 -21.62
CA SER A 352 -14.75 -20.80 -22.69
C SER A 352 -14.19 -19.37 -22.68
N ALA A 353 -13.56 -18.95 -21.59
CA ALA A 353 -12.96 -17.65 -21.47
C ALA A 353 -11.72 -17.51 -22.38
N LYS A 354 -11.56 -16.35 -23.01
CA LYS A 354 -10.41 -16.04 -23.87
C LYS A 354 -9.25 -15.42 -23.10
N LYS A 355 -9.58 -14.57 -22.13
CA LYS A 355 -8.65 -13.81 -21.29
C LYS A 355 -9.04 -13.91 -19.81
N PRO A 356 -9.07 -15.11 -19.22
CA PRO A 356 -9.37 -15.25 -17.80
C PRO A 356 -8.25 -14.67 -16.95
N ILE A 357 -8.61 -14.23 -15.73
CA ILE A 357 -7.68 -13.80 -14.68
C ILE A 357 -7.95 -14.65 -13.44
N ILE A 358 -6.91 -15.25 -12.87
CA ILE A 358 -6.95 -15.89 -11.57
C ILE A 358 -6.03 -15.14 -10.63
N ILE A 359 -6.58 -14.59 -9.55
CA ILE A 359 -5.87 -13.82 -8.54
C ILE A 359 -5.80 -14.66 -7.26
N ILE A 360 -4.59 -15.01 -6.85
CA ILE A 360 -4.33 -15.80 -5.65
C ILE A 360 -3.74 -14.88 -4.58
N GLY A 361 -4.42 -14.78 -3.43
CA GLY A 361 -3.96 -13.98 -2.31
C GLY A 361 -3.15 -14.79 -1.28
N GLU A 362 -2.49 -14.06 -0.39
CA GLU A 362 -1.66 -14.63 0.68
C GLU A 362 -2.45 -15.54 1.63
N SER A 363 -3.77 -15.29 1.81
CA SER A 363 -4.60 -16.13 2.69
C SER A 363 -4.76 -17.56 2.17
N ALA A 364 -4.86 -17.76 0.86
CA ALA A 364 -4.90 -19.10 0.27
C ALA A 364 -3.52 -19.78 0.31
N LEU A 365 -2.45 -19.01 0.09
CA LEU A 365 -1.08 -19.54 0.08
C LEU A 365 -0.55 -19.84 1.50
N GLY A 366 -1.15 -19.26 2.54
CA GLY A 366 -0.82 -19.51 3.93
C GLY A 366 -1.34 -20.85 4.48
N LEU A 367 -2.20 -21.55 3.74
CA LEU A 367 -2.68 -22.88 4.10
C LEU A 367 -1.57 -23.93 3.93
N LYS A 368 -1.69 -25.06 4.62
CA LYS A 368 -0.81 -26.22 4.40
C LYS A 368 -0.89 -26.69 2.95
N SER A 369 -2.08 -26.60 2.34
CA SER A 369 -2.32 -26.83 0.92
C SER A 369 -1.88 -25.68 0.00
N GLY A 370 -1.28 -24.59 0.50
CA GLY A 370 -0.94 -23.41 -0.30
C GLY A 370 -0.06 -23.73 -1.51
N LYS A 371 0.93 -24.61 -1.34
CA LYS A 371 1.77 -25.13 -2.43
C LYS A 371 0.94 -25.89 -3.46
N TYR A 372 0.06 -26.79 -3.03
CA TYR A 372 -0.84 -27.54 -3.91
C TYR A 372 -1.73 -26.59 -4.72
N ILE A 373 -2.37 -25.64 -4.05
CA ILE A 373 -3.25 -24.65 -4.69
C ILE A 373 -2.50 -23.92 -5.81
N PHE A 374 -1.33 -23.37 -5.51
CA PHE A 374 -0.56 -22.60 -6.49
C PHE A 374 -0.11 -23.44 -7.68
N GLU A 375 0.54 -24.58 -7.41
CA GLU A 375 1.14 -25.39 -8.47
C GLU A 375 0.09 -26.07 -9.36
N GLU A 376 -1.02 -26.56 -8.81
CA GLU A 376 -2.08 -27.17 -9.59
C GLU A 376 -2.83 -26.14 -10.46
N ILE A 377 -3.08 -24.95 -9.93
CA ILE A 377 -3.65 -23.85 -10.75
C ILE A 377 -2.69 -23.49 -11.87
N LYS A 378 -1.39 -23.33 -11.59
CA LYS A 378 -0.38 -23.02 -12.60
C LYS A 378 -0.33 -24.10 -13.68
N ASN A 379 -0.35 -25.39 -13.29
CA ASN A 379 -0.36 -26.51 -14.22
C ASN A 379 -1.63 -26.52 -15.08
N PHE A 380 -2.78 -26.30 -14.49
CA PHE A 380 -4.05 -26.17 -15.19
C PHE A 380 -4.03 -25.05 -16.24
N LEU A 381 -3.55 -23.87 -15.87
CA LEU A 381 -3.46 -22.72 -16.76
C LEU A 381 -2.49 -22.97 -17.94
N LYS A 382 -1.34 -23.61 -17.65
CA LYS A 382 -0.40 -24.01 -18.71
C LYS A 382 -1.00 -25.05 -19.67
N LYS A 383 -1.70 -26.05 -19.14
CA LYS A 383 -2.32 -27.12 -19.94
C LYS A 383 -3.40 -26.60 -20.88
N ASN A 384 -4.11 -25.56 -20.47
CA ASN A 384 -5.23 -24.98 -21.24
C ASN A 384 -4.83 -23.72 -22.01
N ASN A 385 -3.53 -23.44 -22.17
CA ASN A 385 -2.99 -22.30 -22.89
C ASN A 385 -3.45 -20.91 -22.38
N PHE A 386 -3.70 -20.78 -21.07
CA PHE A 386 -3.98 -19.51 -20.43
C PHE A 386 -2.70 -18.79 -19.93
N ILE A 387 -1.55 -19.44 -20.08
CA ILE A 387 -0.21 -18.85 -19.90
C ILE A 387 0.50 -18.89 -21.25
N THR A 388 0.50 -17.77 -21.95
CA THR A 388 1.10 -17.58 -23.27
C THR A 388 2.12 -16.42 -23.24
N LYS A 389 2.68 -16.09 -24.40
CA LYS A 389 3.53 -14.89 -24.52
C LYS A 389 2.73 -13.59 -24.36
N ASP A 390 1.47 -13.58 -24.79
CA ASP A 390 0.66 -12.35 -24.83
C ASP A 390 -0.21 -12.20 -23.58
N TRP A 391 -0.63 -13.32 -22.97
CA TRP A 391 -1.51 -13.35 -21.80
C TRP A 391 -1.01 -14.34 -20.76
N ASN A 392 -0.98 -13.92 -19.49
CA ASN A 392 -0.70 -14.82 -18.38
C ASN A 392 -1.78 -14.64 -17.32
N ALA A 393 -2.66 -15.62 -17.21
CA ALA A 393 -3.82 -15.60 -16.32
C ALA A 393 -3.48 -15.82 -14.84
N LEU A 394 -2.26 -16.26 -14.50
CA LEU A 394 -1.82 -16.48 -13.11
C LEU A 394 -1.34 -15.19 -12.48
N ASN A 395 -2.01 -14.74 -11.42
CA ASN A 395 -1.64 -13.52 -10.71
C ASN A 395 -1.53 -13.81 -9.22
N PHE A 396 -0.42 -13.41 -8.63
CA PHE A 396 -0.25 -13.32 -7.19
C PHE A 396 -0.54 -11.88 -6.75
N LEU A 397 -1.27 -11.71 -5.65
CA LEU A 397 -1.55 -10.41 -5.06
C LEU A 397 -0.77 -10.24 -3.75
N PRO A 398 0.43 -9.64 -3.79
CA PRO A 398 1.17 -9.29 -2.58
C PRO A 398 0.50 -8.11 -1.87
N GLN A 399 0.64 -8.06 -0.54
CA GLN A 399 0.03 -6.99 0.26
C GLN A 399 0.99 -5.81 0.48
N ASN A 400 2.30 -6.07 0.59
CA ASN A 400 3.29 -5.08 1.02
C ASN A 400 4.18 -4.59 -0.13
N ALA A 401 4.54 -3.30 -0.12
CA ALA A 401 5.33 -2.65 -1.17
C ALA A 401 6.71 -3.29 -1.38
N SER A 402 7.35 -3.79 -0.33
CA SER A 402 8.67 -4.42 -0.41
C SER A 402 8.66 -5.86 -0.93
N THR A 403 7.51 -6.55 -0.92
CA THR A 403 7.40 -8.02 -1.12
C THR A 403 8.11 -8.51 -2.38
N VAL A 404 7.82 -7.93 -3.54
CA VAL A 404 8.40 -8.40 -4.82
C VAL A 404 9.90 -8.18 -4.87
N GLY A 405 10.38 -7.04 -4.38
CA GLY A 405 11.82 -6.73 -4.28
C GLY A 405 12.57 -7.68 -3.35
N LEU A 406 11.98 -8.03 -2.21
CA LEU A 406 12.57 -8.95 -1.24
C LEU A 406 12.67 -10.38 -1.79
N ILE A 407 11.68 -10.81 -2.60
CA ILE A 407 11.74 -12.11 -3.29
C ILE A 407 12.83 -12.09 -4.37
N ASP A 408 12.98 -11.00 -5.13
CA ASP A 408 14.07 -10.84 -6.11
C ASP A 408 15.44 -10.94 -5.43
N LEU A 409 15.59 -10.32 -4.28
CA LEU A 409 16.79 -10.41 -3.45
C LEU A 409 16.97 -11.78 -2.77
N LYS A 410 16.03 -12.70 -2.89
CA LYS A 410 16.04 -14.01 -2.21
C LYS A 410 16.19 -13.86 -0.68
N ILE A 411 15.49 -12.89 -0.11
CA ILE A 411 15.34 -12.75 1.33
C ILE A 411 14.14 -13.59 1.73
N LEU A 412 14.37 -14.87 1.86
CA LEU A 412 13.36 -15.85 2.20
C LEU A 412 14.05 -17.05 2.84
N SER A 413 13.58 -17.43 3.99
CA SER A 413 14.03 -18.67 4.66
C SER A 413 13.57 -19.88 3.85
N GLU A 414 14.50 -20.56 3.18
CA GLU A 414 14.22 -21.80 2.46
C GLU A 414 14.10 -22.97 3.47
N GLU A 415 13.02 -23.72 3.35
CA GLU A 415 12.86 -24.98 4.07
C GLU A 415 13.66 -26.08 3.37
N ASN A 416 14.71 -26.53 3.99
CA ASN A 416 15.42 -27.75 3.63
C ASN A 416 15.20 -28.80 4.74
N GLU A 417 15.20 -30.08 4.38
CA GLU A 417 15.03 -31.21 5.33
C GLU A 417 15.98 -31.20 6.56
N LYS A 418 16.99 -30.34 6.52
CA LYS A 418 18.03 -30.23 7.59
C LYS A 418 18.01 -28.90 8.35
N ASN A 419 17.22 -27.89 7.92
CA ASN A 419 17.18 -26.57 8.57
C ASN A 419 15.74 -26.15 8.85
N TYR A 420 15.45 -25.82 10.11
CA TYR A 420 14.18 -25.22 10.51
C TYR A 420 13.97 -23.90 9.77
N SER A 421 12.73 -23.63 9.37
CA SER A 421 12.35 -22.34 8.82
C SER A 421 12.52 -21.23 9.87
N PHE A 422 12.60 -19.97 9.43
CA PHE A 422 12.66 -18.82 10.34
C PHE A 422 11.53 -18.87 11.39
N PHE A 423 10.30 -19.16 10.96
CA PHE A 423 9.14 -19.22 11.87
C PHE A 423 9.20 -20.37 12.88
N GLU A 424 9.77 -21.51 12.50
CA GLU A 424 9.96 -22.63 13.43
C GLU A 424 11.00 -22.27 14.49
N LYS A 425 12.14 -21.70 14.10
CA LYS A 425 13.14 -21.19 15.05
C LYS A 425 12.57 -20.10 15.97
N LEU A 426 11.75 -19.19 15.41
CA LEU A 426 11.08 -18.16 16.19
C LEU A 426 10.14 -18.76 17.23
N ASN A 427 9.29 -19.69 16.85
CA ASN A 427 8.35 -20.37 17.74
C ASN A 427 9.04 -21.24 18.82
N ASN A 428 10.19 -21.80 18.49
CA ASN A 428 10.99 -22.60 19.41
C ASN A 428 11.91 -21.76 20.32
N ASN A 429 11.91 -20.42 20.20
CA ASN A 429 12.80 -19.49 20.91
C ASN A 429 14.30 -19.80 20.70
N GLU A 430 14.67 -20.22 19.48
CA GLU A 430 16.06 -20.56 19.15
C GLU A 430 16.93 -19.33 18.85
N PHE A 431 16.30 -18.17 18.57
CA PHE A 431 17.03 -16.93 18.35
C PHE A 431 17.47 -16.29 19.67
N LYS A 432 18.76 -15.96 19.78
CA LYS A 432 19.30 -15.15 20.87
C LYS A 432 19.42 -13.67 20.49
N LEU A 433 19.44 -13.38 19.18
CA LEU A 433 19.43 -12.02 18.64
C LEU A 433 18.50 -11.95 17.44
N LEU A 434 17.59 -10.96 17.46
CA LEU A 434 16.73 -10.62 16.33
C LEU A 434 17.01 -9.19 15.89
N TYR A 435 17.25 -9.01 14.59
CA TYR A 435 17.39 -7.69 13.96
C TYR A 435 16.13 -7.40 13.13
N LEU A 436 15.40 -6.37 13.51
CA LEU A 436 14.16 -5.93 12.88
C LEU A 436 14.43 -4.65 12.09
N LEU A 437 14.37 -4.73 10.77
CA LEU A 437 14.49 -3.58 9.87
C LEU A 437 13.10 -3.13 9.44
N GLY A 438 12.56 -2.05 10.03
CA GLY A 438 11.22 -1.54 9.75
C GLY A 438 10.11 -2.57 9.96
N SER A 439 10.32 -3.52 10.86
CA SER A 439 9.43 -4.67 11.07
C SER A 439 8.53 -4.45 12.28
N ASP A 440 7.29 -4.02 12.04
CA ASP A 440 6.30 -3.68 13.05
C ASP A 440 5.07 -4.61 13.06
N ASN A 441 4.92 -5.44 12.04
CA ASN A 441 3.76 -6.31 11.88
C ASN A 441 4.03 -7.78 12.22
N LEU A 442 5.29 -8.15 12.46
CA LEU A 442 5.64 -9.49 12.92
C LEU A 442 5.06 -9.71 14.32
N ASN A 443 4.24 -10.77 14.47
CA ASN A 443 3.69 -11.13 15.78
C ASN A 443 4.78 -11.75 16.66
N LEU A 444 5.51 -10.92 17.36
CA LEU A 444 6.63 -11.29 18.21
C LEU A 444 6.28 -11.03 19.68
N LYS A 445 6.38 -12.06 20.51
CA LYS A 445 6.35 -11.93 21.98
C LYS A 445 7.77 -12.07 22.48
N LYS A 446 8.34 -10.97 22.98
CA LYS A 446 9.70 -10.98 23.52
C LYS A 446 9.82 -11.98 24.68
N THR A 447 10.83 -12.84 24.59
CA THR A 447 11.24 -13.74 25.67
C THR A 447 12.62 -13.36 26.19
N ASN A 448 13.68 -14.06 25.78
CA ASN A 448 15.06 -13.82 26.22
C ASN A 448 15.98 -13.32 25.10
N GLU A 449 15.47 -13.19 23.89
CA GLU A 449 16.23 -12.69 22.75
C GLU A 449 16.57 -11.21 22.89
N PHE A 450 17.77 -10.85 22.42
CA PHE A 450 18.20 -9.46 22.29
C PHE A 450 17.65 -8.88 20.97
N ILE A 451 16.83 -7.85 21.03
CA ILE A 451 16.13 -7.28 19.87
C ILE A 451 16.75 -5.95 19.49
N ILE A 452 17.14 -5.83 18.22
CA ILE A 452 17.58 -4.59 17.60
C ILE A 452 16.46 -4.15 16.64
N TYR A 453 15.98 -2.94 16.81
CA TYR A 453 15.03 -2.32 15.89
C TYR A 453 15.70 -1.16 15.16
N GLN A 454 15.60 -1.15 13.83
CA GLN A 454 16.01 -0.06 12.97
C GLN A 454 14.81 0.38 12.17
N GLY A 455 14.40 1.65 12.31
CA GLY A 455 13.19 2.15 11.66
C GLY A 455 12.90 3.61 11.99
N SER A 456 11.82 4.14 11.45
CA SER A 456 11.49 5.57 11.50
C SER A 456 10.51 5.95 12.62
N HIS A 457 9.72 5.00 13.13
CA HIS A 457 8.64 5.25 14.09
C HIS A 457 8.76 4.38 15.34
N GLY A 458 8.35 4.95 16.47
CA GLY A 458 8.18 4.23 17.73
C GLY A 458 6.87 3.45 17.73
N ASP A 459 6.89 2.24 17.19
CA ASP A 459 5.74 1.33 17.10
C ASP A 459 6.12 -0.05 17.66
N ARG A 460 5.37 -1.09 17.36
CA ARG A 460 5.46 -2.44 17.95
C ARG A 460 6.88 -3.02 17.98
N GLY A 461 7.63 -2.85 16.89
CA GLY A 461 9.02 -3.30 16.83
C GLY A 461 9.93 -2.54 17.80
N ALA A 462 9.77 -1.23 17.90
CA ALA A 462 10.53 -0.39 18.81
C ALA A 462 10.18 -0.64 20.28
N GLU A 463 8.91 -0.93 20.62
CA GLU A 463 8.47 -1.20 22.01
C GLU A 463 9.19 -2.39 22.65
N ILE A 464 9.48 -3.41 21.86
CA ILE A 464 10.12 -4.65 22.34
C ILE A 464 11.66 -4.61 22.23
N ALA A 465 12.24 -3.61 21.56
CA ALA A 465 13.66 -3.51 21.27
C ALA A 465 14.53 -3.27 22.51
N ASP A 466 15.76 -3.77 22.45
CA ASP A 466 16.84 -3.45 23.42
C ASP A 466 17.74 -2.33 22.89
N ILE A 467 17.89 -2.24 21.55
CA ILE A 467 18.53 -1.12 20.87
C ILE A 467 17.59 -0.64 19.77
N ILE A 468 17.42 0.69 19.69
CA ILE A 468 16.71 1.35 18.59
C ILE A 468 17.71 2.21 17.83
N LEU A 469 17.71 2.04 16.49
CA LEU A 469 18.51 2.82 15.56
C LEU A 469 17.57 3.62 14.64
N PRO A 470 17.51 4.95 14.75
CA PRO A 470 16.57 5.75 13.99
C PRO A 470 16.97 5.82 12.51
N SER A 471 15.99 5.58 11.64
CA SER A 471 16.15 5.69 10.19
C SER A 471 15.06 6.56 9.55
N PRO A 472 15.23 7.01 8.29
CA PRO A 472 14.28 7.84 7.59
C PRO A 472 12.97 7.10 7.27
N ALA A 473 11.86 7.84 7.20
CA ALA A 473 10.64 7.38 6.57
C ALA A 473 10.79 7.41 5.02
N TYR A 474 9.84 6.80 4.29
CA TYR A 474 9.93 6.69 2.82
C TYR A 474 9.98 8.05 2.11
N THR A 475 9.35 9.09 2.65
CA THR A 475 9.36 10.46 2.10
C THR A 475 10.67 11.21 2.35
N GLU A 476 11.58 10.65 3.14
CA GLU A 476 12.83 11.27 3.60
C GLU A 476 14.08 10.60 3.02
N GLN A 477 13.92 9.59 2.19
CA GLN A 477 15.03 8.85 1.56
C GLN A 477 14.73 8.49 0.12
N ASN A 478 15.81 8.30 -0.66
CA ASN A 478 15.72 7.79 -2.01
C ASN A 478 15.81 6.26 -2.00
N GLY A 479 15.11 5.61 -2.93
CA GLY A 479 15.18 4.15 -3.06
C GLY A 479 14.37 3.64 -4.22
N ILE A 480 14.41 2.33 -4.45
CA ILE A 480 13.63 1.65 -5.47
C ILE A 480 12.66 0.69 -4.79
N PHE A 481 11.40 0.74 -5.19
CA PHE A 481 10.40 -0.27 -4.89
C PHE A 481 10.03 -1.04 -6.15
N ILE A 482 9.70 -2.31 -6.00
CA ILE A 482 9.22 -3.14 -7.12
C ILE A 482 7.76 -3.45 -6.83
N ASN A 483 6.86 -2.87 -7.62
CA ASN A 483 5.44 -3.02 -7.40
C ASN A 483 4.94 -4.45 -7.68
N LEU A 484 3.66 -4.69 -7.44
CA LEU A 484 3.03 -6.01 -7.63
C LEU A 484 3.16 -6.57 -9.06
N GLU A 485 3.29 -5.71 -10.08
CA GLU A 485 3.53 -6.12 -11.48
C GLU A 485 4.99 -6.51 -11.75
N GLY A 486 5.88 -6.32 -10.78
CA GLY A 486 7.33 -6.48 -10.96
C GLY A 486 8.01 -5.29 -11.62
N ARG A 487 7.36 -4.14 -11.69
CA ARG A 487 7.82 -2.86 -12.24
C ARG A 487 8.66 -2.12 -11.20
N PRO A 488 9.95 -1.86 -11.45
CA PRO A 488 10.78 -1.05 -10.55
C PRO A 488 10.40 0.42 -10.66
N GLN A 489 10.15 1.06 -9.52
CA GLN A 489 9.75 2.47 -9.42
C GLN A 489 10.67 3.20 -8.45
N GLU A 490 11.00 4.46 -8.76
CA GLU A 490 11.86 5.27 -7.91
C GLU A 490 11.04 6.02 -6.85
N CYS A 491 11.42 5.83 -5.60
CA CYS A 491 10.98 6.65 -4.47
C CYS A 491 11.98 7.78 -4.28
N VAL A 492 11.49 9.02 -4.34
CA VAL A 492 12.30 10.24 -4.24
C VAL A 492 11.99 10.96 -2.94
N ALA A 493 13.04 11.38 -2.23
CA ALA A 493 12.90 12.14 -0.99
C ALA A 493 12.29 13.53 -1.22
N GLY A 494 11.18 13.81 -0.56
CA GLY A 494 10.51 15.12 -0.55
C GLY A 494 10.74 15.93 0.72
N SER A 495 11.17 15.28 1.81
CA SER A 495 11.45 15.89 3.11
C SER A 495 12.80 15.41 3.68
N TYR A 496 13.08 15.74 4.93
CA TYR A 496 14.34 15.40 5.60
C TYR A 496 14.12 14.52 6.82
N PRO A 497 15.09 13.63 7.14
CA PRO A 497 15.04 12.80 8.33
C PRO A 497 14.98 13.62 9.62
N THR A 498 14.28 13.09 10.63
CA THR A 498 14.13 13.71 11.94
C THR A 498 15.40 13.51 12.79
N GLY A 499 15.85 14.55 13.47
CA GLY A 499 16.94 14.48 14.44
C GLY A 499 18.27 13.96 13.86
N GLU A 500 18.82 12.91 14.48
CA GLU A 500 20.07 12.26 14.05
C GLU A 500 19.83 10.98 13.23
N ALA A 501 18.63 10.76 12.71
CA ALA A 501 18.32 9.58 11.91
C ALA A 501 19.24 9.48 10.68
N LYS A 502 19.69 8.28 10.36
CA LYS A 502 20.60 7.98 9.24
C LYS A 502 19.95 7.00 8.29
N GLU A 503 20.24 7.15 6.99
CA GLU A 503 19.80 6.17 5.98
C GLU A 503 20.24 4.75 6.37
N ASP A 504 19.36 3.78 6.18
CA ASP A 504 19.56 2.41 6.64
C ASP A 504 20.88 1.80 6.16
N TRP A 505 21.26 2.02 4.90
CA TRP A 505 22.51 1.52 4.35
C TRP A 505 23.74 2.15 5.00
N LEU A 506 23.66 3.41 5.45
CA LEU A 506 24.74 4.06 6.20
C LEU A 506 24.88 3.45 7.58
N ILE A 507 23.78 3.10 8.24
CA ILE A 507 23.80 2.41 9.53
C ILE A 507 24.51 1.06 9.38
N PHE A 508 24.20 0.27 8.35
CA PHE A 508 24.92 -0.99 8.07
C PHE A 508 26.40 -0.77 7.76
N ASN A 509 26.75 0.33 7.09
CA ASN A 509 28.16 0.69 6.87
C ASN A 509 28.88 1.00 8.20
N LEU A 510 28.25 1.73 9.12
CA LEU A 510 28.82 2.03 10.44
C LEU A 510 29.03 0.76 11.27
N ILE A 511 28.03 -0.12 11.31
CA ILE A 511 28.12 -1.41 12.01
C ILE A 511 29.24 -2.27 11.40
N HIS A 512 29.30 -2.38 10.07
CA HIS A 512 30.31 -3.18 9.38
C HIS A 512 31.71 -2.61 9.55
N GLN A 513 31.86 -1.28 9.53
CA GLN A 513 33.14 -0.62 9.76
C GLN A 513 33.65 -0.89 11.18
N LYS A 514 32.79 -0.88 12.20
CA LYS A 514 33.16 -1.22 13.58
C LYS A 514 33.46 -2.72 13.74
N LEU A 515 32.83 -3.58 12.92
CA LEU A 515 32.99 -5.04 13.00
C LEU A 515 34.25 -5.55 12.26
N LYS A 516 34.55 -4.99 11.08
CA LYS A 516 35.54 -5.48 10.10
C LYS A 516 36.53 -4.42 9.61
N ASN A 517 36.52 -3.19 10.14
CA ASN A 517 37.33 -2.03 9.69
C ASN A 517 37.18 -1.69 8.19
N LYS A 518 36.02 -2.01 7.59
CA LYS A 518 35.72 -1.77 6.18
C LYS A 518 34.26 -1.38 6.00
N LYS A 519 33.96 -0.46 5.07
CA LYS A 519 32.58 -0.15 4.67
C LYS A 519 32.00 -1.28 3.84
N LEU A 520 30.71 -1.52 3.95
CA LEU A 520 29.97 -2.51 3.16
C LEU A 520 29.78 -2.02 1.71
N PHE A 521 29.46 -0.74 1.56
CA PHE A 521 29.34 -0.06 0.27
C PHE A 521 30.12 1.26 0.29
N SER A 522 30.73 1.63 -0.84
CA SER A 522 31.51 2.87 -0.97
C SER A 522 30.61 4.12 -0.99
N ASN A 523 29.51 4.07 -1.71
CA ASN A 523 28.53 5.15 -1.85
C ASN A 523 27.17 4.61 -2.30
N PHE A 524 26.14 5.46 -2.28
CA PHE A 524 24.77 5.11 -2.66
C PHE A 524 24.63 4.70 -4.14
N LYS A 525 25.41 5.33 -5.06
CA LYS A 525 25.38 4.97 -6.48
C LYS A 525 25.79 3.51 -6.70
N SER A 526 26.89 3.09 -6.08
CA SER A 526 27.35 1.70 -6.14
C SER A 526 26.33 0.72 -5.52
N LEU A 527 25.68 1.11 -4.42
CA LEU A 527 24.62 0.32 -3.82
C LEU A 527 23.44 0.16 -4.78
N ARG A 528 22.97 1.26 -5.40
CA ARG A 528 21.87 1.26 -6.38
C ARG A 528 22.18 0.39 -7.61
N GLU A 529 23.38 0.50 -8.17
CA GLU A 529 23.81 -0.34 -9.29
C GLU A 529 23.79 -1.83 -8.93
N ASN A 530 24.28 -2.19 -7.74
CA ASN A 530 24.21 -3.56 -7.24
C ASN A 530 22.74 -4.01 -7.01
N SER A 531 21.88 -3.14 -6.52
CA SER A 531 20.47 -3.45 -6.28
C SER A 531 19.73 -3.72 -7.59
N LEU A 532 19.93 -2.89 -8.60
CA LEU A 532 19.36 -3.09 -9.94
C LEU A 532 19.81 -4.40 -10.59
N ALA A 533 21.07 -4.80 -10.37
CA ALA A 533 21.61 -6.05 -10.90
C ALA A 533 20.98 -7.32 -10.29
N GLU A 534 20.42 -7.23 -9.09
CA GLU A 534 19.74 -8.35 -8.41
C GLU A 534 18.26 -8.49 -8.89
N ILE A 535 17.68 -7.49 -9.56
CA ILE A 535 16.29 -7.56 -10.03
C ILE A 535 16.16 -8.59 -11.15
N LYS A 536 15.33 -9.60 -10.91
CA LYS A 536 15.06 -10.62 -11.93
C LYS A 536 14.31 -10.02 -13.11
N ASN A 537 14.78 -10.36 -14.33
CA ASN A 537 14.17 -9.92 -15.59
C ASN A 537 14.05 -8.41 -15.75
N PHE A 538 14.98 -7.66 -15.19
CA PHE A 538 15.01 -6.21 -15.28
C PHE A 538 14.91 -5.72 -16.72
N ASN A 539 14.02 -4.76 -16.98
CA ASN A 539 13.73 -4.19 -18.30
C ASN A 539 13.75 -2.65 -18.29
N GLY A 540 14.46 -2.06 -17.33
CA GLY A 540 14.48 -0.62 -17.10
C GLY A 540 13.49 -0.16 -16.04
N MET A 541 13.70 1.06 -15.57
CA MET A 541 12.81 1.69 -14.59
C MET A 541 11.42 1.92 -15.20
N ASN A 542 10.39 1.82 -14.39
CA ASN A 542 8.98 1.99 -14.76
C ASN A 542 8.45 1.04 -15.84
N ASN A 543 9.21 -0.01 -16.22
CA ASN A 543 8.80 -0.99 -17.21
C ASN A 543 8.42 -2.34 -16.57
N LEU A 544 7.49 -3.04 -17.21
CA LEU A 544 7.18 -4.43 -16.84
C LEU A 544 8.41 -5.33 -17.05
N PRO A 545 8.58 -6.40 -16.25
CA PRO A 545 9.70 -7.32 -16.39
C PRO A 545 9.70 -8.04 -17.74
N LYS A 546 10.89 -8.46 -18.21
CA LYS A 546 11.00 -9.32 -19.39
C LYS A 546 10.30 -10.64 -19.15
N LYS A 547 9.52 -11.10 -20.13
CA LYS A 547 8.79 -12.36 -20.05
C LYS A 547 9.75 -13.56 -20.11
N GLU A 548 9.52 -14.55 -19.24
CA GLU A 548 10.30 -15.79 -19.16
C GLU A 548 9.67 -16.92 -19.97
N LYS A 549 10.51 -17.83 -20.45
CA LYS A 549 10.04 -19.15 -20.91
C LYS A 549 9.92 -20.05 -19.70
N GLY A 550 8.70 -20.39 -19.32
CA GLY A 550 8.43 -21.20 -18.13
C GLY A 550 9.14 -22.56 -18.15
N LYS A 551 9.78 -22.93 -17.06
CA LYS A 551 10.38 -24.26 -16.86
C LYS A 551 9.29 -25.25 -16.45
N LYS A 552 9.37 -26.49 -16.94
CA LYS A 552 8.55 -27.59 -16.41
C LYS A 552 9.20 -28.08 -15.13
N MET A 553 8.48 -27.97 -14.03
CA MET A 553 8.84 -28.61 -12.77
C MET A 553 7.68 -29.52 -12.36
N SER A 554 7.97 -30.78 -12.03
CA SER A 554 6.99 -31.70 -11.45
C SER A 554 7.21 -31.77 -9.94
N PHE A 555 6.17 -31.47 -9.17
CA PHE A 555 6.21 -31.57 -7.71
C PHE A 555 5.18 -32.61 -7.26
N LYS A 556 5.52 -33.42 -6.26
CA LYS A 556 4.52 -34.10 -5.44
C LYS A 556 3.97 -33.06 -4.46
N ASN A 557 2.72 -32.70 -4.63
CA ASN A 557 2.06 -31.73 -3.76
C ASN A 557 1.13 -32.48 -2.82
N GLU A 558 1.29 -32.29 -1.51
CA GLU A 558 0.37 -32.80 -0.52
C GLU A 558 -0.90 -31.96 -0.49
N PHE A 559 -2.04 -32.62 -0.56
CA PHE A 559 -3.35 -31.97 -0.44
C PHE A 559 -3.91 -32.21 0.96
N GLN A 560 -4.36 -31.13 1.59
CA GLN A 560 -5.15 -31.18 2.82
C GLN A 560 -6.43 -30.36 2.61
N LYS A 561 -7.56 -30.87 3.09
CA LYS A 561 -8.82 -30.12 3.10
C LYS A 561 -8.77 -29.08 4.20
N GLU A 562 -8.83 -27.82 3.82
CA GLU A 562 -8.76 -26.68 4.74
C GLU A 562 -9.74 -25.60 4.29
N LYS A 563 -10.28 -24.84 5.25
CA LYS A 563 -11.11 -23.68 4.97
C LYS A 563 -10.24 -22.50 4.51
N ILE A 564 -10.64 -21.83 3.45
CA ILE A 564 -10.01 -20.60 2.97
C ILE A 564 -10.69 -19.42 3.65
N GLU A 565 -10.09 -18.97 4.75
CA GLU A 565 -10.51 -17.76 5.45
C GLU A 565 -9.64 -16.59 4.99
N ILE A 566 -10.29 -15.58 4.40
CA ILE A 566 -9.59 -14.37 3.98
C ILE A 566 -9.28 -13.56 5.23
N ARG A 567 -7.99 -13.26 5.44
CA ARG A 567 -7.56 -12.46 6.59
C ARG A 567 -8.16 -11.06 6.49
N GLU A 568 -8.82 -10.64 7.55
CA GLU A 568 -9.23 -9.25 7.71
C GLU A 568 -7.99 -8.38 7.99
N ILE A 569 -7.78 -7.39 7.14
CA ILE A 569 -6.73 -6.38 7.32
C ILE A 569 -7.34 -5.18 8.01
N ASP A 570 -6.69 -4.67 9.07
CA ASP A 570 -7.04 -3.38 9.63
C ASP A 570 -6.54 -2.28 8.66
N TYR A 571 -7.39 -1.94 7.70
CA TYR A 571 -7.04 -1.14 6.53
C TYR A 571 -6.37 0.20 6.89
N TYR A 572 -6.92 0.89 7.89
CA TYR A 572 -6.39 2.19 8.32
C TYR A 572 -5.20 2.07 9.28
N PHE A 573 -4.90 0.88 9.80
CA PHE A 573 -3.79 0.63 10.73
C PHE A 573 -2.82 -0.44 10.23
N SER A 574 -2.59 -0.45 8.92
CA SER A 574 -1.79 -1.50 8.27
C SER A 574 -0.28 -1.41 8.55
N ASN A 575 0.26 -0.24 8.84
CA ASN A 575 1.70 -0.03 9.05
C ASN A 575 1.98 1.00 10.16
N ALA A 576 3.26 1.19 10.52
CA ALA A 576 3.69 2.09 11.59
C ALA A 576 3.27 3.55 11.35
N ILE A 577 3.38 4.05 10.12
CA ILE A 577 2.99 5.43 9.77
C ILE A 577 1.48 5.63 9.94
N SER A 578 0.69 4.71 9.41
CA SER A 578 -0.77 4.78 9.51
C SER A 578 -1.27 4.64 10.95
N ARG A 579 -0.58 3.85 11.80
CA ARG A 579 -0.89 3.74 13.23
C ARG A 579 -0.54 5.01 14.02
N ALA A 580 0.47 5.75 13.60
CA ALA A 580 0.82 7.06 14.18
C ALA A 580 -0.12 8.19 13.74
N SER A 581 -0.89 7.99 12.65
CA SER A 581 -1.79 8.97 12.07
C SER A 581 -3.08 9.13 12.89
N LYS A 582 -3.39 10.37 13.30
CA LYS A 582 -4.68 10.71 13.92
C LYS A 582 -5.81 10.57 12.90
N THR A 583 -5.59 11.03 11.67
CA THR A 583 -6.60 10.96 10.60
C THR A 583 -7.01 9.52 10.31
N MET A 584 -6.04 8.59 10.26
CA MET A 584 -6.33 7.17 10.09
C MET A 584 -7.07 6.58 11.29
N SER A 585 -6.74 7.02 12.50
CA SER A 585 -7.46 6.62 13.73
C SER A 585 -8.92 7.05 13.70
N ASP A 586 -9.20 8.28 13.25
CA ASP A 586 -10.56 8.81 13.13
C ASP A 586 -11.36 8.03 12.07
N CYS A 587 -10.76 7.73 10.89
CA CYS A 587 -11.38 6.90 9.85
C CYS A 587 -11.69 5.49 10.35
N ARG A 588 -10.74 4.86 11.05
CA ARG A 588 -10.91 3.53 11.66
C ARG A 588 -12.05 3.51 12.67
N SER A 589 -12.17 4.54 13.49
CA SER A 589 -13.22 4.66 14.52
C SER A 589 -14.60 4.71 13.87
N ILE A 590 -14.78 5.47 12.80
CA ILE A 590 -16.04 5.54 12.04
C ILE A 590 -16.35 4.20 11.37
N GLN A 591 -15.36 3.53 10.80
CA GLN A 591 -15.58 2.22 10.19
C GLN A 591 -16.02 1.15 11.20
N LYS A 592 -15.49 1.18 12.43
CA LYS A 592 -15.82 0.23 13.50
C LYS A 592 -17.09 0.58 14.27
N ASN A 593 -17.38 1.87 14.45
CA ASN A 593 -18.56 2.34 15.18
C ASN A 593 -19.79 2.40 14.27
N LYS A 594 -20.45 1.27 14.06
CA LYS A 594 -21.75 1.21 13.38
C LYS A 594 -22.89 1.93 14.14
N LEU A 595 -22.66 2.41 15.37
CA LEU A 595 -23.68 2.85 16.30
C LEU A 595 -23.74 4.38 16.54
N LEU A 596 -22.80 5.17 16.01
CA LEU A 596 -22.75 6.62 16.24
C LEU A 596 -23.05 7.44 14.98
N GLU A 597 -23.74 6.85 14.01
CA GLU A 597 -24.07 7.54 12.77
C GLU A 597 -25.43 8.20 12.85
N GLY A 598 -25.40 9.51 12.80
CA GLY A 598 -26.54 10.37 12.50
C GLY A 598 -27.55 10.46 13.63
N THR A 599 -27.31 11.27 14.62
CA THR A 599 -28.29 11.99 15.47
C THR A 599 -27.68 12.57 16.74
N ASN A 600 -26.46 13.02 16.72
CA ASN A 600 -25.96 13.85 17.82
C ASN A 600 -25.51 15.20 17.26
N TYR A 601 -26.44 16.13 17.25
CA TYR A 601 -26.20 17.55 17.32
C TYR A 601 -26.30 17.98 18.77
#